data_7add7e67bc12bed330b32b6402911f20
#
_entry.id   7add7e67bc12bed330b32b6402911f20
#
_cell.length_a   1.000
_cell.length_b   1.000
_cell.length_c   1.000
_cell.angle_alpha   90.00
_cell.angle_beta   90.00
_cell.angle_gamma   90.00
#
_symmetry.space_group_name_H-M   'P 1'
#
loop_
_entity.id
_entity.type
_entity.pdbx_description
1 polymer ?
#
loop_
_entity_poly.entity_id
_entity_poly.type
_entity_poly.pdbx_seq_one_letter_code
_entity_poly.pdbx_strand_id
1 'polypeptide(L)'
;MYATVLAVIFVAAPLIAHHGWSGYGTEEFSITGTVDTPLSLSGPHATMKIKADGQVWNLVLSAGNRVEAAGLKEGMIPVGAKITAEGHRQRDPKVFEVKTERVKWNGRTFNVYPDRT
;
A
#
# COMPACT_ATOMS: atom_id res chain seq x y z
N MET A 1 -45.53 27.06 3.41
CA MET A 1 -45.52 26.62 3.29
C MET A 1 -44.93 25.81 2.76
N TYR A 2 -43.98 25.50 2.61
CA TYR A 2 -43.46 24.77 1.98
C TYR A 2 -42.45 24.08 2.49
N ALA A 3 -42.59 23.08 2.77
CA ALA A 3 -41.74 22.23 3.29
C ALA A 3 -40.69 21.90 2.40
N THR A 4 -39.60 22.30 2.65
CA THR A 4 -38.57 21.88 1.92
C THR A 4 -38.08 20.62 2.45
N VAL A 5 -38.28 19.66 1.75
CA VAL A 5 -37.71 18.45 2.15
C VAL A 5 -36.33 18.42 1.66
N LEU A 6 -35.49 18.46 2.56
CA LEU A 6 -34.21 18.26 2.20
C LEU A 6 -33.93 16.82 2.17
N ALA A 7 -33.79 16.33 1.08
CA ALA A 7 -33.34 14.99 0.96
C ALA A 7 -31.88 14.97 1.20
N VAL A 8 -31.55 14.52 2.30
CA VAL A 8 -30.17 14.32 2.55
C VAL A 8 -29.83 13.00 2.00
N ILE A 9 -29.09 13.06 1.00
CA ILE A 9 -28.66 11.87 0.44
C ILE A 9 -27.38 11.50 1.03
N PHE A 10 -27.41 10.44 1.71
CA PHE A 10 -26.24 9.93 2.15
C PHE A 10 -25.76 9.00 1.20
N VAL A 11 -24.73 9.33 0.64
CA VAL A 11 -23.99 8.34 -0.03
C VAL A 11 -23.13 7.73 0.99
N ALA A 12 -23.63 6.73 1.55
CA ALA A 12 -22.77 5.92 2.31
C ALA A 12 -21.85 5.27 1.34
N ALA A 13 -20.68 5.71 1.28
CA ALA A 13 -19.68 4.92 0.63
C ALA A 13 -19.70 3.56 1.27
N PRO A 14 -19.84 2.53 0.52
CA PRO A 14 -19.85 1.20 1.10
C PRO A 14 -18.62 1.03 1.94
N LEU A 15 -18.83 0.67 3.17
CA LEU A 15 -17.72 0.41 4.05
C LEU A 15 -16.73 -0.56 3.46
N ILE A 16 -17.23 -1.47 2.65
CA ILE A 16 -16.40 -2.44 1.99
C ILE A 16 -15.37 -1.80 1.08
N ALA A 17 -15.72 -0.71 0.44
CA ALA A 17 -14.79 -0.02 -0.44
C ALA A 17 -13.63 0.60 0.30
N HIS A 18 -13.77 0.74 1.62
CA HIS A 18 -12.69 1.28 2.40
C HIS A 18 -11.67 0.25 2.82
N HIS A 19 -11.97 -1.01 2.54
CA HIS A 19 -11.05 -2.03 2.91
C HIS A 19 -9.94 -2.14 1.92
N GLY A 20 -9.17 -1.24 1.79
CA GLY A 20 -7.96 -1.41 1.05
C GLY A 20 -7.67 -0.34 0.04
N TRP A 21 -8.56 -0.04 -0.85
CA TRP A 21 -8.17 0.75 -2.02
C TRP A 21 -8.80 2.13 -2.14
N SER A 22 -9.88 2.41 -1.43
CA SER A 22 -10.62 3.66 -1.63
C SER A 22 -9.84 4.93 -1.28
N GLY A 23 -8.88 4.85 -0.40
CA GLY A 23 -8.04 5.99 -0.04
C GLY A 23 -6.86 6.20 -0.97
N TYR A 24 -6.70 5.35 -1.98
CA TYR A 24 -5.55 5.38 -2.85
C TYR A 24 -5.95 5.78 -4.26
N GLY A 25 -5.00 6.38 -4.98
CA GLY A 25 -5.25 6.79 -6.35
C GLY A 25 -5.47 5.61 -7.28
N THR A 26 -6.12 5.86 -8.41
CA THR A 26 -6.41 4.80 -9.37
C THR A 26 -5.25 4.52 -10.31
N GLU A 27 -4.31 5.45 -10.39
CA GLU A 27 -3.17 5.26 -11.27
C GLU A 27 -2.09 4.40 -10.64
N GLU A 28 -1.42 3.64 -11.46
CA GLU A 28 -0.30 2.84 -11.02
C GLU A 28 0.84 3.77 -10.60
N PHE A 29 1.47 3.47 -9.49
CA PHE A 29 2.56 4.28 -8.95
C PHE A 29 3.75 3.37 -8.66
N SER A 30 4.93 3.83 -9.03
CA SER A 30 6.15 3.07 -8.79
C SER A 30 7.16 3.97 -8.09
N ILE A 31 7.83 3.44 -7.08
CA ILE A 31 8.83 4.18 -6.34
C ILE A 31 9.99 3.27 -5.96
N THR A 32 11.19 3.78 -6.17
CA THR A 32 12.40 3.07 -5.82
C THR A 32 13.10 3.81 -4.68
N GLY A 33 13.51 3.07 -3.69
CA GLY A 33 14.21 3.64 -2.55
C GLY A 33 14.98 2.58 -1.77
N THR A 34 15.51 2.99 -0.63
CA THR A 34 16.26 2.08 0.24
C THR A 34 15.44 1.73 1.47
N VAL A 35 15.52 0.49 1.88
CA VAL A 35 14.76 0.03 3.05
C VAL A 35 15.22 0.76 4.29
N ASP A 36 14.29 1.43 4.95
CA ASP A 36 14.50 2.14 6.21
C ASP A 36 14.03 1.28 7.38
N THR A 37 12.83 0.74 7.26
CA THR A 37 12.25 -0.17 8.26
C THR A 37 11.92 -1.47 7.56
N PRO A 38 12.45 -2.59 8.01
CA PRO A 38 12.25 -3.85 7.30
C PRO A 38 10.82 -4.34 7.39
N LEU A 39 10.52 -5.33 6.58
CA LEU A 39 9.18 -5.93 6.51
C LEU A 39 8.75 -6.45 7.87
N SER A 40 7.56 -6.08 8.27
CA SER A 40 6.88 -6.63 9.44
C SER A 40 5.59 -7.29 8.97
N LEU A 41 5.39 -8.53 9.38
CA LEU A 41 4.17 -9.28 9.05
C LEU A 41 3.11 -9.14 10.14
N SER A 42 3.39 -8.39 11.18
CA SER A 42 2.43 -8.19 12.27
C SER A 42 1.34 -7.23 11.86
N GLY A 43 0.19 -7.33 12.53
CA GLY A 43 -0.95 -6.48 12.23
C GLY A 43 -1.80 -7.04 11.09
N PRO A 44 -2.87 -6.34 10.72
CA PRO A 44 -3.79 -6.82 9.67
C PRO A 44 -3.18 -6.80 8.28
N HIS A 45 -2.19 -5.93 8.05
CA HIS A 45 -1.44 -5.88 6.80
C HIS A 45 0.04 -5.83 7.11
N ALA A 46 0.84 -6.47 6.29
CA ALA A 46 2.28 -6.34 6.37
C ALA A 46 2.68 -4.92 5.97
N THR A 47 3.74 -4.43 6.56
CA THR A 47 4.24 -3.08 6.28
C THR A 47 5.75 -3.07 6.21
N MET A 48 6.30 -2.06 5.54
CA MET A 48 7.71 -1.74 5.57
C MET A 48 7.86 -0.26 5.20
N LYS A 49 9.04 0.30 5.39
CA LYS A 49 9.29 1.69 5.02
C LYS A 49 10.53 1.79 4.19
N ILE A 50 10.51 2.70 3.23
CA ILE A 50 11.68 3.00 2.39
C ILE A 50 11.94 4.50 2.40
N LYS A 51 13.19 4.86 2.14
CA LYS A 51 13.56 6.25 1.92
C LYS A 51 13.70 6.46 0.43
N ALA A 52 12.99 7.45 -0.08
CA ALA A 52 13.05 7.84 -1.48
C ALA A 52 12.86 9.35 -1.58
N ASP A 53 13.71 10.01 -2.35
CA ASP A 53 13.61 11.46 -2.57
C ASP A 53 13.55 12.29 -1.28
N GLY A 54 14.35 11.89 -0.30
CA GLY A 54 14.43 12.60 0.98
C GLY A 54 13.25 12.36 1.91
N GLN A 55 12.34 11.45 1.57
CA GLN A 55 11.16 11.14 2.36
C GLN A 55 11.13 9.69 2.76
N VAL A 56 10.55 9.43 3.92
CA VAL A 56 10.25 8.05 4.32
C VAL A 56 8.85 7.73 3.85
N TRP A 57 8.73 6.65 3.08
CA TRP A 57 7.46 6.19 2.54
C TRP A 57 7.02 4.93 3.26
N ASN A 58 5.77 4.90 3.65
CA ASN A 58 5.17 3.73 4.24
C ASN A 58 4.61 2.83 3.14
N LEU A 59 5.03 1.60 3.11
CA LEU A 59 4.51 0.62 2.15
C LEU A 59 3.57 -0.30 2.90
N VAL A 60 2.31 -0.30 2.50
CA VAL A 60 1.29 -1.18 3.07
C VAL A 60 1.09 -2.32 2.08
N LEU A 61 1.40 -3.52 2.50
CA LEU A 61 1.28 -4.71 1.68
C LEU A 61 -0.04 -5.43 2.00
N SER A 62 -0.18 -6.66 1.56
CA SER A 62 -1.34 -7.47 1.90
C SER A 62 -1.16 -8.12 3.27
N ALA A 63 -2.11 -8.95 3.65
CA ALA A 63 -2.02 -9.67 4.92
C ALA A 63 -0.76 -10.54 4.95
N GLY A 64 -0.22 -10.73 6.14
CA GLY A 64 1.06 -11.44 6.30
C GLY A 64 1.11 -12.80 5.63
N ASN A 65 0.03 -13.58 5.73
CA ASN A 65 0.00 -14.89 5.10
C ASN A 65 0.07 -14.81 3.57
N ARG A 66 -0.48 -13.76 2.98
CA ARG A 66 -0.39 -13.56 1.53
C ARG A 66 1.00 -13.12 1.12
N VAL A 67 1.62 -12.29 1.93
CA VAL A 67 2.99 -11.84 1.68
C VAL A 67 3.94 -13.04 1.71
N GLU A 68 3.77 -13.91 2.70
CA GLU A 68 4.57 -15.13 2.79
C GLU A 68 4.32 -16.05 1.61
N ALA A 69 3.06 -16.19 1.20
CA ALA A 69 2.71 -17.01 0.05
C ALA A 69 3.36 -16.47 -1.23
N ALA A 70 3.57 -15.17 -1.30
CA ALA A 70 4.27 -14.55 -2.43
C ALA A 70 5.80 -14.78 -2.38
N GLY A 71 6.28 -15.33 -1.30
CA GLY A 71 7.70 -15.65 -1.14
C GLY A 71 8.50 -14.61 -0.38
N LEU A 72 7.85 -13.59 0.15
CA LEU A 72 8.54 -12.53 0.86
C LEU A 72 8.43 -12.75 2.37
N LYS A 73 9.58 -12.80 3.04
CA LYS A 73 9.63 -13.15 4.46
C LYS A 73 10.33 -12.07 5.25
N GLU A 74 10.02 -12.00 6.54
CA GLU A 74 10.73 -11.10 7.44
C GLU A 74 12.21 -11.46 7.46
N GLY A 75 13.04 -10.45 7.47
CA GLY A 75 14.49 -10.63 7.49
C GLY A 75 15.11 -10.90 6.13
N MET A 76 14.30 -11.09 5.09
CA MET A 76 14.82 -11.40 3.76
C MET A 76 15.48 -10.18 3.12
N ILE A 77 14.84 -9.03 3.16
CA ILE A 77 15.37 -7.81 2.55
C ILE A 77 15.96 -6.95 3.66
N PRO A 78 17.27 -6.74 3.65
CA PRO A 78 17.90 -6.01 4.76
C PRO A 78 17.68 -4.50 4.67
N VAL A 79 17.82 -3.82 5.79
CA VAL A 79 17.85 -2.37 5.84
C VAL A 79 18.99 -1.89 4.94
N GLY A 80 18.73 -0.84 4.16
CA GLY A 80 19.71 -0.31 3.21
C GLY A 80 19.62 -0.93 1.84
N ALA A 81 18.89 -2.02 1.66
CA ALA A 81 18.70 -2.61 0.34
C ALA A 81 17.85 -1.70 -0.54
N LYS A 82 18.15 -1.69 -1.84
CA LYS A 82 17.37 -0.92 -2.79
C LYS A 82 16.24 -1.78 -3.32
N ILE A 83 15.02 -1.28 -3.23
CA ILE A 83 13.85 -1.97 -3.73
C ILE A 83 12.98 -1.03 -4.55
N THR A 84 12.11 -1.60 -5.36
CA THR A 84 11.06 -0.86 -6.06
C THR A 84 9.71 -1.38 -5.58
N ALA A 85 8.84 -0.48 -5.18
CA ALA A 85 7.47 -0.80 -4.81
C ALA A 85 6.54 -0.28 -5.89
N GLU A 86 5.58 -1.10 -6.29
CA GLU A 86 4.59 -0.73 -7.28
C GLU A 86 3.20 -0.94 -6.72
N GLY A 87 2.33 0.00 -6.96
CA GLY A 87 0.96 -0.07 -6.47
C GLY A 87 0.25 1.25 -6.65
N HIS A 88 -0.41 1.71 -5.61
CA HIS A 88 -1.20 2.93 -5.70
C HIS A 88 -0.87 3.85 -4.53
N ARG A 89 -0.58 5.09 -4.85
CA ARG A 89 -0.23 6.08 -3.85
C ARG A 89 -1.48 6.56 -3.12
N GLN A 90 -1.32 6.88 -1.83
CA GLN A 90 -2.34 7.55 -1.05
C GLN A 90 -2.78 8.83 -1.78
N ARG A 91 -4.09 9.08 -1.83
CA ARG A 91 -4.64 10.24 -2.55
C ARG A 91 -4.20 11.57 -1.96
N ASP A 92 -4.03 11.62 -0.64
CA ASP A 92 -3.55 12.83 0.00
C ASP A 92 -2.06 12.97 -0.27
N PRO A 93 -1.63 14.00 -1.01
CA PRO A 93 -0.22 14.14 -1.37
C PRO A 93 0.69 14.41 -0.18
N LYS A 94 0.14 14.74 0.97
CA LYS A 94 0.93 14.94 2.19
C LYS A 94 1.21 13.62 2.91
N VAL A 95 0.55 12.56 2.49
CA VAL A 95 0.74 11.23 3.08
C VAL A 95 1.61 10.41 2.15
N PHE A 96 2.81 10.10 2.59
CA PHE A 96 3.77 9.36 1.79
C PHE A 96 3.57 7.87 2.05
N GLU A 97 2.64 7.30 1.33
CA GLU A 97 2.23 5.92 1.54
C GLU A 97 1.81 5.28 0.22
N VAL A 98 2.19 4.03 0.03
CA VAL A 98 1.82 3.25 -1.16
C VAL A 98 1.15 1.97 -0.72
N LYS A 99 -0.05 1.74 -1.24
CA LYS A 99 -0.68 0.42 -1.15
C LYS A 99 0.02 -0.43 -2.19
N THR A 100 0.83 -1.33 -1.73
CA THR A 100 1.83 -2.00 -2.54
C THR A 100 1.32 -3.34 -3.07
N GLU A 101 1.34 -3.47 -4.37
CA GLU A 101 0.94 -4.70 -5.05
C GLU A 101 2.13 -5.62 -5.31
N ARG A 102 3.28 -5.02 -5.59
CA ARG A 102 4.49 -5.77 -5.93
C ARG A 102 5.71 -5.11 -5.31
N VAL A 103 6.60 -5.94 -4.84
CA VAL A 103 7.92 -5.51 -4.38
C VAL A 103 8.95 -6.17 -5.28
N LYS A 104 9.87 -5.37 -5.81
CA LYS A 104 10.95 -5.85 -6.67
C LYS A 104 12.27 -5.66 -5.94
N TRP A 105 13.02 -6.74 -5.83
CA TRP A 105 14.30 -6.73 -5.16
C TRP A 105 15.19 -7.83 -5.73
N ASN A 106 16.42 -7.49 -5.99
CA ASN A 106 17.44 -8.46 -6.39
C ASN A 106 17.01 -9.33 -7.58
N GLY A 107 16.41 -8.71 -8.59
CA GLY A 107 15.94 -9.41 -9.77
C GLY A 107 14.68 -10.23 -9.59
N ARG A 108 14.06 -10.18 -8.41
CA ARG A 108 12.85 -10.94 -8.10
C ARG A 108 11.66 -10.00 -7.93
N THR A 109 10.48 -10.49 -8.29
CA THR A 109 9.24 -9.77 -8.08
C THR A 109 8.35 -10.57 -7.15
N PHE A 110 7.91 -9.90 -6.07
CA PHE A 110 7.01 -10.50 -5.11
C PHE A 110 5.63 -9.88 -5.28
N ASN A 111 4.69 -10.66 -5.77
CA ASN A 111 3.36 -10.22 -6.07
C ASN A 111 2.46 -10.48 -4.87
N VAL A 112 2.23 -9.47 -4.06
CA VAL A 112 1.48 -9.63 -2.81
C VAL A 112 -0.03 -9.41 -3.00
N TYR A 113 -0.43 -8.95 -4.17
CA TYR A 113 -1.82 -8.89 -4.60
C TYR A 113 -1.90 -9.43 -6.03
N PRO A 114 -1.77 -10.73 -6.23
CA PRO A 114 -1.69 -11.29 -7.59
C PRO A 114 -2.90 -11.01 -8.46
N ASP A 115 -4.07 -10.77 -7.84
CA ASP A 115 -5.27 -10.48 -8.61
C ASP A 115 -5.32 -9.05 -9.14
N ARG A 116 -4.33 -8.24 -8.82
CA ARG A 116 -4.30 -6.85 -9.23
C ARG A 116 -3.13 -6.51 -10.14
N THR A 117 -2.60 -7.45 -10.83
CA THR A 117 -1.46 -7.18 -11.71
C THR A 117 -1.89 -6.78 -13.12
#